data_77f1c9dc66a5b23dfa631224b8b3eeff
#
_entry.id   77f1c9dc66a5b23dfa631224b8b3eeff
#
_cell.length_a   1.000
_cell.length_b   1.000
_cell.length_c   1.000
_cell.angle_alpha   90.00
_cell.angle_beta   90.00
_cell.angle_gamma   90.00
#
_symmetry.space_group_name_H-M   'P 1'
#
loop_
_entity.id
_entity.type
_entity.pdbx_description
1 polymer ?
#
loop_
_entity_poly.entity_id
_entity_poly.type
_entity_poly.pdbx_seq_one_letter_code
_entity_poly.pdbx_strand_id
1 'polypeptide(L)'
;MTIRSLLSSVSLALLIGSAAGTAQAQIAIGHLQDLSGGTSDVGTPYGQGVADTFAWVNKNGGVGGKQLSVDSNDYGYQVPRAIALYKKWSAPDGKVAAIMGWGTADTEALTGFLAQDKIPDLSGSYAAALTDPEGTSGKAKPAPYNFFYGPSYSDALRAELTWAAEDWKAKGKPGKPKFVHMGANHPYPNAPKAAGEALATELGFEVLPPLVFALSPGDYSAQCLSLKSSGANYAYLGNTAASNISVMKACKTAGVDVQFLSNVWGMDENAAKTAGDAADGVIFPLRTAVGWGGNAPGMKTVMEISKMSDPSGKVYRPVHYIAAVCSALYMKEALRSEERRVGKECRSR
;
A
#
# COMPACT_ATOMS: atom_id res chain seq x y z
N MET A 1 -66.26 0.43 -69.39
CA MET A 1 -66.61 -0.07 -68.05
C MET A 1 -65.34 -0.07 -67.22
N THR A 2 -65.19 0.92 -66.42
CA THR A 2 -63.96 1.24 -65.67
C THR A 2 -64.09 0.75 -64.25
N ILE A 3 -63.10 -0.10 -63.78
CA ILE A 3 -62.96 -0.51 -62.37
C ILE A 3 -61.75 0.20 -61.79
N ARG A 4 -62.01 1.09 -60.84
CA ARG A 4 -61.00 1.78 -60.07
C ARG A 4 -60.57 0.87 -58.92
N SER A 5 -59.27 0.55 -58.83
CA SER A 5 -58.63 -0.09 -57.67
C SER A 5 -58.12 0.97 -56.70
N LEU A 6 -58.64 0.96 -55.49
CA LEU A 6 -58.17 1.74 -54.37
C LEU A 6 -56.95 1.03 -53.75
N LEU A 7 -55.78 1.64 -53.82
CA LEU A 7 -54.61 1.25 -53.12
C LEU A 7 -54.60 1.96 -51.76
N SER A 8 -54.82 1.20 -50.67
CA SER A 8 -54.65 1.67 -49.31
C SER A 8 -53.18 1.61 -48.90
N SER A 9 -52.55 2.77 -48.72
CA SER A 9 -51.19 2.92 -48.20
C SER A 9 -51.23 2.76 -46.70
N VAL A 10 -50.72 1.63 -46.17
CA VAL A 10 -50.44 1.45 -44.75
C VAL A 10 -49.05 2.02 -44.45
N SER A 11 -49.01 3.20 -43.81
CA SER A 11 -47.78 3.80 -43.30
C SER A 11 -47.38 3.09 -42.02
N LEU A 12 -46.37 2.20 -42.09
CA LEU A 12 -45.70 1.57 -40.93
C LEU A 12 -44.72 2.58 -40.34
N ALA A 13 -45.11 3.30 -39.30
CA ALA A 13 -44.23 4.16 -38.52
C ALA A 13 -43.29 3.28 -37.69
N LEU A 14 -42.03 3.14 -38.13
CA LEU A 14 -40.96 2.57 -37.31
C LEU A 14 -40.65 3.54 -36.15
N LEU A 15 -41.12 3.23 -34.96
CA LEU A 15 -40.64 3.81 -33.71
C LEU A 15 -39.23 3.29 -33.47
N ILE A 16 -38.21 3.99 -33.99
CA ILE A 16 -36.81 3.83 -33.56
C ILE A 16 -36.74 4.46 -32.17
N GLY A 17 -36.97 3.63 -31.13
CA GLY A 17 -36.69 3.98 -29.76
C GLY A 17 -35.19 4.15 -29.63
N SER A 18 -34.70 5.39 -29.70
CA SER A 18 -33.35 5.75 -29.33
C SER A 18 -33.19 5.39 -27.84
N ALA A 19 -32.70 4.22 -27.55
CA ALA A 19 -32.11 3.94 -26.24
C ALA A 19 -30.86 4.83 -26.11
N ALA A 20 -31.09 6.11 -25.80
CA ALA A 20 -30.04 6.97 -25.26
C ALA A 20 -29.61 6.29 -23.95
N GLY A 21 -28.64 5.41 -24.02
CA GLY A 21 -27.95 4.92 -22.86
C GLY A 21 -27.47 6.15 -22.11
N THR A 22 -28.10 6.47 -21.00
CA THR A 22 -27.61 7.49 -20.08
C THR A 22 -26.16 7.11 -19.75
N ALA A 23 -25.21 7.90 -20.25
CA ALA A 23 -23.82 7.77 -19.84
C ALA A 23 -23.83 7.87 -18.31
N GLN A 24 -23.78 6.72 -17.64
CA GLN A 24 -23.81 6.66 -16.19
C GLN A 24 -22.54 7.34 -15.73
N ALA A 25 -22.64 8.45 -14.99
CA ALA A 25 -21.51 9.17 -14.49
C ALA A 25 -20.58 8.19 -13.71
N GLN A 26 -19.33 8.11 -14.14
CA GLN A 26 -18.32 7.26 -13.49
C GLN A 26 -17.58 8.04 -12.43
N ILE A 27 -17.08 7.35 -11.41
CA ILE A 27 -16.17 7.90 -10.41
C ILE A 27 -14.76 7.57 -10.89
N ALA A 28 -14.02 8.60 -11.30
CA ALA A 28 -12.64 8.43 -11.76
C ALA A 28 -11.67 8.29 -10.59
N ILE A 29 -10.80 7.29 -10.64
CA ILE A 29 -9.77 6.98 -9.62
C ILE A 29 -8.41 6.89 -10.31
N GLY A 30 -7.41 7.62 -9.79
CA GLY A 30 -6.01 7.42 -10.14
C GLY A 30 -5.41 6.29 -9.33
N HIS A 31 -4.57 5.45 -9.92
CA HIS A 31 -3.90 4.37 -9.19
C HIS A 31 -2.43 4.28 -9.58
N LEU A 32 -1.55 4.58 -8.63
CA LEU A 32 -0.11 4.41 -8.74
C LEU A 32 0.27 2.97 -8.35
N GLN A 33 1.00 2.30 -9.24
CA GLN A 33 1.52 0.95 -9.00
C GLN A 33 3.03 0.92 -9.19
N ASP A 34 3.74 0.15 -8.37
CA ASP A 34 5.11 -0.24 -8.67
C ASP A 34 5.14 -1.71 -9.09
N LEU A 35 5.21 -1.94 -10.40
CA LEU A 35 5.29 -3.28 -10.99
C LEU A 35 6.69 -3.60 -11.51
N SER A 36 7.53 -2.58 -11.69
CA SER A 36 8.85 -2.71 -12.34
C SER A 36 10.00 -2.04 -11.59
N GLY A 37 9.71 -1.29 -10.52
CA GLY A 37 10.71 -0.60 -9.72
C GLY A 37 11.23 -1.38 -8.53
N GLY A 38 11.91 -0.67 -7.64
CA GLY A 38 12.63 -1.28 -6.50
C GLY A 38 11.74 -1.90 -5.41
N THR A 39 10.42 -1.66 -5.43
CA THR A 39 9.45 -2.22 -4.48
C THR A 39 8.39 -3.10 -5.16
N SER A 40 8.66 -3.53 -6.40
CA SER A 40 7.72 -4.30 -7.23
C SER A 40 7.41 -5.70 -6.66
N ASP A 41 8.29 -6.25 -5.85
CA ASP A 41 8.10 -7.53 -5.14
C ASP A 41 6.84 -7.53 -4.25
N VAL A 42 6.54 -6.40 -3.62
CA VAL A 42 5.35 -6.18 -2.79
C VAL A 42 4.31 -5.32 -3.50
N GLY A 43 4.73 -4.46 -4.42
CA GLY A 43 3.87 -3.60 -5.23
C GLY A 43 2.97 -4.37 -6.17
N THR A 44 3.48 -5.44 -6.78
CA THR A 44 2.69 -6.28 -7.71
C THR A 44 1.49 -6.95 -7.02
N PRO A 45 1.65 -7.71 -5.93
CA PRO A 45 0.50 -8.31 -5.26
C PRO A 45 -0.44 -7.26 -4.65
N TYR A 46 0.07 -6.12 -4.21
CA TYR A 46 -0.76 -5.02 -3.70
C TYR A 46 -1.59 -4.40 -4.82
N GLY A 47 -0.98 -4.02 -5.93
CA GLY A 47 -1.68 -3.46 -7.09
C GLY A 47 -2.77 -4.40 -7.64
N GLN A 48 -2.50 -5.72 -7.67
CA GLN A 48 -3.51 -6.71 -8.04
C GLN A 48 -4.70 -6.71 -7.07
N GLY A 49 -4.45 -6.61 -5.76
CA GLY A 49 -5.52 -6.55 -4.76
C GLY A 49 -6.42 -5.31 -4.91
N VAL A 50 -5.83 -4.16 -5.23
CA VAL A 50 -6.60 -2.94 -5.55
C VAL A 50 -7.45 -3.13 -6.80
N ALA A 51 -6.85 -3.65 -7.89
CA ALA A 51 -7.54 -3.87 -9.16
C ALA A 51 -8.71 -4.86 -9.02
N ASP A 52 -8.48 -5.99 -8.36
CA ASP A 52 -9.52 -7.00 -8.12
C ASP A 52 -10.66 -6.42 -7.26
N THR A 53 -10.34 -5.61 -6.26
CA THR A 53 -11.35 -5.00 -5.38
C THR A 53 -12.24 -4.04 -6.17
N PHE A 54 -11.67 -3.17 -6.98
CA PHE A 54 -12.47 -2.22 -7.76
C PHE A 54 -13.27 -2.91 -8.87
N ALA A 55 -12.74 -3.97 -9.49
CA ALA A 55 -13.49 -4.80 -10.41
C ALA A 55 -14.68 -5.49 -9.70
N TRP A 56 -14.47 -6.02 -8.48
CA TRP A 56 -15.53 -6.60 -7.66
C TRP A 56 -16.58 -5.55 -7.26
N VAL A 57 -16.16 -4.34 -6.87
CA VAL A 57 -17.08 -3.22 -6.57
C VAL A 57 -17.95 -2.91 -7.77
N ASN A 58 -17.36 -2.80 -8.95
CA ASN A 58 -18.09 -2.53 -10.20
C ASN A 58 -19.08 -3.66 -10.52
N LYS A 59 -18.66 -4.91 -10.40
CA LYS A 59 -19.53 -6.07 -10.59
C LYS A 59 -20.72 -6.07 -9.64
N ASN A 60 -20.58 -5.51 -8.44
CA ASN A 60 -21.62 -5.43 -7.42
C ASN A 60 -22.36 -4.07 -7.41
N GLY A 61 -22.43 -3.37 -8.55
CA GLY A 61 -23.24 -2.17 -8.74
C GLY A 61 -22.51 -0.86 -8.47
N GLY A 62 -21.20 -0.88 -8.27
CA GLY A 62 -20.39 0.33 -8.08
C GLY A 62 -20.59 1.00 -6.73
N VAL A 63 -20.37 2.31 -6.68
CA VAL A 63 -20.56 3.17 -5.51
C VAL A 63 -21.74 4.11 -5.76
N GLY A 64 -22.79 4.01 -4.97
CA GLY A 64 -24.01 4.80 -5.19
C GLY A 64 -24.66 4.57 -6.55
N GLY A 65 -24.48 3.39 -7.15
CA GLY A 65 -24.94 3.08 -8.52
C GLY A 65 -23.98 3.53 -9.62
N LYS A 66 -22.89 4.22 -9.31
CA LYS A 66 -21.89 4.69 -10.27
C LYS A 66 -20.73 3.71 -10.37
N GLN A 67 -20.26 3.42 -11.58
CA GLN A 67 -19.08 2.58 -11.80
C GLN A 67 -17.81 3.35 -11.50
N LEU A 68 -16.79 2.65 -11.00
CA LEU A 68 -15.43 3.19 -10.85
C LEU A 68 -14.69 3.10 -12.20
N SER A 69 -14.10 4.20 -12.64
CA SER A 69 -13.16 4.24 -13.76
C SER A 69 -11.75 4.41 -13.21
N VAL A 70 -10.96 3.35 -13.25
CA VAL A 70 -9.64 3.31 -12.60
C VAL A 70 -8.54 3.41 -13.63
N ASP A 71 -7.74 4.47 -13.56
CA ASP A 71 -6.55 4.67 -14.39
C ASP A 71 -5.31 4.19 -13.63
N SER A 72 -4.97 2.91 -13.81
CA SER A 72 -3.85 2.25 -13.15
C SER A 72 -2.56 2.36 -13.96
N ASN A 73 -1.49 2.84 -13.35
CA ASN A 73 -0.22 3.06 -14.03
C ASN A 73 0.98 2.55 -13.22
N ASP A 74 1.85 1.79 -13.88
CA ASP A 74 3.16 1.45 -13.35
C ASP A 74 4.10 2.67 -13.47
N TYR A 75 4.43 3.27 -12.33
CA TYR A 75 5.34 4.43 -12.33
C TYR A 75 6.78 4.04 -11.97
N GLY A 76 7.06 2.74 -11.70
CA GLY A 76 8.39 2.19 -11.45
C GLY A 76 9.07 2.79 -10.22
N TYR A 77 8.30 3.21 -9.21
CA TYR A 77 8.77 3.87 -7.99
C TYR A 77 9.55 5.18 -8.26
N GLN A 78 9.20 5.89 -9.34
CA GLN A 78 9.88 7.11 -9.78
C GLN A 78 9.01 8.35 -9.53
N VAL A 79 9.43 9.22 -8.60
CA VAL A 79 8.73 10.46 -8.23
C VAL A 79 8.35 11.33 -9.44
N PRO A 80 9.23 11.58 -10.43
CA PRO A 80 8.84 12.37 -11.59
C PRO A 80 7.67 11.79 -12.38
N ARG A 81 7.58 10.46 -12.49
CA ARG A 81 6.46 9.77 -13.16
C ARG A 81 5.17 9.90 -12.35
N ALA A 82 5.25 9.76 -11.02
CA ALA A 82 4.10 9.96 -10.14
C ALA A 82 3.55 11.39 -10.27
N ILE A 83 4.41 12.41 -10.29
CA ILE A 83 4.02 13.81 -10.50
C ILE A 83 3.38 14.01 -11.88
N ALA A 84 3.90 13.40 -12.93
CA ALA A 84 3.33 13.49 -14.28
C ALA A 84 1.93 12.88 -14.36
N LEU A 85 1.72 11.71 -13.73
CA LEU A 85 0.41 11.06 -13.62
C LEU A 85 -0.56 11.91 -12.79
N TYR A 86 -0.10 12.46 -11.68
CA TYR A 86 -0.90 13.36 -10.86
C TYR A 86 -1.41 14.56 -11.67
N LYS A 87 -0.54 15.23 -12.44
CA LYS A 87 -0.92 16.36 -13.29
C LYS A 87 -1.99 15.99 -14.32
N LYS A 88 -1.93 14.78 -14.89
CA LYS A 88 -2.97 14.24 -15.76
C LYS A 88 -4.28 14.07 -14.99
N TRP A 89 -4.24 13.54 -13.79
CA TRP A 89 -5.42 13.25 -12.98
C TRP A 89 -6.05 14.48 -12.30
N SER A 90 -5.30 15.56 -12.12
CA SER A 90 -5.82 16.82 -11.56
C SER A 90 -6.29 17.81 -12.62
N ALA A 91 -6.12 17.50 -13.92
CA ALA A 91 -6.56 18.34 -15.02
C ALA A 91 -8.10 18.51 -15.00
N PRO A 92 -8.64 19.69 -15.35
CA PRO A 92 -10.08 19.99 -15.24
C PRO A 92 -10.99 19.02 -16.00
N ASP A 93 -10.52 18.53 -17.16
CA ASP A 93 -11.22 17.62 -18.07
C ASP A 93 -11.14 16.15 -17.68
N GLY A 94 -10.29 15.81 -16.71
CA GLY A 94 -10.04 14.44 -16.25
C GLY A 94 -9.88 14.29 -14.75
N LYS A 95 -10.36 15.28 -13.96
CA LYS A 95 -10.13 15.29 -12.51
C LYS A 95 -10.68 14.04 -11.83
N VAL A 96 -9.77 13.29 -11.18
CA VAL A 96 -10.14 12.12 -10.39
C VAL A 96 -10.78 12.52 -9.06
N ALA A 97 -11.66 11.66 -8.55
CA ALA A 97 -12.27 11.83 -7.24
C ALA A 97 -11.32 11.48 -6.09
N ALA A 98 -10.41 10.54 -6.31
CA ALA A 98 -9.43 10.08 -5.34
C ALA A 98 -8.25 9.37 -6.02
N ILE A 99 -7.19 9.13 -5.26
CA ILE A 99 -6.00 8.39 -5.71
C ILE A 99 -5.76 7.22 -4.75
N MET A 100 -5.41 6.07 -5.32
CA MET A 100 -4.73 4.98 -4.61
C MET A 100 -3.24 5.16 -4.86
N GLY A 101 -2.54 5.75 -3.89
CA GLY A 101 -1.11 6.01 -3.94
C GLY A 101 -0.26 4.81 -3.53
N TRP A 102 1.05 4.94 -3.68
CA TRP A 102 1.95 3.85 -3.35
C TRP A 102 3.07 4.25 -2.38
N GLY A 103 4.13 4.87 -2.86
CA GLY A 103 5.38 5.00 -2.14
C GLY A 103 5.50 6.22 -1.25
N THR A 104 6.52 6.22 -0.38
CA THR A 104 6.73 7.34 0.55
C THR A 104 7.24 8.58 -0.15
N ALA A 105 8.25 8.44 -1.03
CA ALA A 105 8.85 9.58 -1.70
C ALA A 105 7.89 10.32 -2.65
N ASP A 106 7.08 9.58 -3.39
CA ASP A 106 6.06 10.14 -4.27
C ASP A 106 4.90 10.75 -3.48
N THR A 107 4.44 10.10 -2.42
CA THR A 107 3.40 10.67 -1.55
C THR A 107 3.87 11.97 -0.90
N GLU A 108 5.11 12.03 -0.36
CA GLU A 108 5.70 13.27 0.17
C GLU A 108 5.77 14.38 -0.89
N ALA A 109 6.11 14.05 -2.13
CA ALA A 109 6.16 15.00 -3.23
C ALA A 109 4.77 15.50 -3.65
N LEU A 110 3.72 14.69 -3.46
CA LEU A 110 2.36 15.01 -3.88
C LEU A 110 1.54 15.73 -2.80
N THR A 111 1.92 15.71 -1.50
CA THR A 111 1.11 16.26 -0.41
C THR A 111 0.62 17.69 -0.66
N GLY A 112 1.49 18.57 -1.17
CA GLY A 112 1.14 19.97 -1.46
C GLY A 112 0.12 20.10 -2.59
N PHE A 113 0.25 19.31 -3.63
CA PHE A 113 -0.69 19.29 -4.75
C PHE A 113 -2.04 18.69 -4.33
N LEU A 114 -2.03 17.59 -3.58
CA LEU A 114 -3.24 16.95 -3.04
C LEU A 114 -4.04 17.92 -2.18
N ALA A 115 -3.36 18.70 -1.33
CA ALA A 115 -3.98 19.72 -0.48
C ALA A 115 -4.58 20.87 -1.29
N GLN A 116 -3.86 21.37 -2.31
CA GLN A 116 -4.33 22.44 -3.20
C GLN A 116 -5.58 22.03 -3.97
N ASP A 117 -5.56 20.83 -4.58
CA ASP A 117 -6.62 20.35 -5.47
C ASP A 117 -7.74 19.62 -4.72
N LYS A 118 -7.56 19.39 -3.40
CA LYS A 118 -8.49 18.67 -2.52
C LYS A 118 -8.80 17.26 -3.03
N ILE A 119 -7.77 16.57 -3.50
CA ILE A 119 -7.87 15.18 -3.97
C ILE A 119 -7.35 14.26 -2.86
N PRO A 120 -8.19 13.42 -2.25
CA PRO A 120 -7.73 12.45 -1.25
C PRO A 120 -6.86 11.37 -1.87
N ASP A 121 -5.77 11.05 -1.20
CA ASP A 121 -4.87 9.95 -1.51
C ASP A 121 -4.91 8.90 -0.40
N LEU A 122 -5.22 7.67 -0.73
CA LEU A 122 -5.06 6.53 0.15
C LEU A 122 -3.79 5.80 -0.25
N SER A 123 -2.68 6.17 0.38
CA SER A 123 -1.35 5.72 -0.02
C SER A 123 -0.95 4.37 0.58
N GLY A 124 -0.06 3.67 -0.10
CA GLY A 124 0.67 2.50 0.44
C GLY A 124 1.82 2.89 1.37
N SER A 125 2.10 4.19 1.51
CA SER A 125 3.08 4.69 2.47
C SER A 125 2.46 4.86 3.85
N TYR A 126 3.11 4.30 4.86
CA TYR A 126 2.71 4.41 6.27
C TYR A 126 3.66 5.32 7.07
N ALA A 127 4.28 6.29 6.41
CA ALA A 127 5.13 7.26 7.09
C ALA A 127 4.29 8.16 8.02
N ALA A 128 4.66 8.25 9.29
CA ALA A 128 3.92 9.01 10.30
C ALA A 128 3.75 10.49 9.92
N ALA A 129 4.76 11.09 9.29
CA ALA A 129 4.71 12.47 8.82
C ALA A 129 3.62 12.73 7.74
N LEU A 130 3.12 11.68 7.09
CA LEU A 130 2.06 11.78 6.08
C LEU A 130 0.64 11.69 6.67
N THR A 131 0.49 11.57 7.97
CA THR A 131 -0.81 11.59 8.67
C THR A 131 -1.00 12.83 9.54
N ASP A 132 -0.12 13.79 9.44
CA ASP A 132 -0.22 15.07 10.17
C ASP A 132 -0.91 16.10 9.27
N PRO A 133 -2.22 16.35 9.45
CA PRO A 133 -2.96 17.24 8.56
C PRO A 133 -2.51 18.69 8.67
N GLU A 134 -1.96 19.09 9.81
CA GLU A 134 -1.54 20.47 10.09
C GLU A 134 -0.02 20.66 9.97
N GLY A 135 0.77 19.58 9.90
CA GLY A 135 2.23 19.64 9.86
C GLY A 135 2.87 20.12 11.15
N THR A 136 2.25 19.79 12.29
CA THR A 136 2.69 20.25 13.63
C THR A 136 3.71 19.31 14.28
N SER A 137 3.87 18.10 13.76
CA SER A 137 4.76 17.06 14.29
C SER A 137 6.18 17.22 13.76
N GLY A 138 7.03 17.96 14.46
CA GLY A 138 8.45 18.08 14.14
C GLY A 138 8.71 18.74 12.78
N LYS A 139 9.27 17.99 11.82
CA LYS A 139 9.57 18.46 10.46
C LYS A 139 8.50 18.10 9.42
N ALA A 140 7.36 17.58 9.87
CA ALA A 140 6.28 17.20 8.97
C ALA A 140 5.75 18.41 8.19
N LYS A 141 5.34 18.17 6.95
CA LYS A 141 4.57 19.13 6.16
C LYS A 141 3.08 18.81 6.31
N PRO A 142 2.19 19.80 6.20
CA PRO A 142 0.76 19.54 6.22
C PRO A 142 0.36 18.48 5.17
N ALA A 143 -0.35 17.43 5.61
CA ALA A 143 -0.80 16.34 4.75
C ALA A 143 -2.31 16.04 4.97
N PRO A 144 -3.21 17.06 4.80
CA PRO A 144 -4.62 16.93 5.15
C PRO A 144 -5.42 15.99 4.23
N TYR A 145 -4.87 15.61 3.08
CA TYR A 145 -5.53 14.78 2.09
C TYR A 145 -4.83 13.43 1.85
N ASN A 146 -3.85 13.08 2.72
CA ASN A 146 -3.24 11.76 2.67
C ASN A 146 -3.75 10.88 3.80
N PHE A 147 -4.07 9.63 3.47
CA PHE A 147 -4.58 8.61 4.39
C PHE A 147 -3.87 7.30 4.12
N PHE A 148 -3.84 6.41 5.11
CA PHE A 148 -3.37 5.05 4.90
C PHE A 148 -4.06 4.06 5.84
N TYR A 149 -3.99 2.80 5.47
CA TYR A 149 -4.55 1.68 6.20
C TYR A 149 -3.48 0.99 7.04
N GLY A 150 -3.59 1.07 8.36
CA GLY A 150 -2.71 0.37 9.30
C GLY A 150 -1.93 1.32 10.23
N PRO A 151 -1.07 0.78 11.10
CA PRO A 151 -0.18 1.56 11.94
C PRO A 151 0.91 2.24 11.11
N SER A 152 1.44 3.37 11.60
CA SER A 152 2.59 3.99 10.96
C SER A 152 3.85 3.12 11.08
N TYR A 153 4.81 3.32 10.17
CA TYR A 153 6.13 2.68 10.28
C TYR A 153 6.81 2.98 11.62
N SER A 154 6.62 4.22 12.12
CA SER A 154 7.19 4.64 13.40
C SER A 154 6.55 3.90 14.57
N ASP A 155 5.23 3.74 14.59
CA ASP A 155 4.54 3.00 15.65
C ASP A 155 4.90 1.52 15.62
N ALA A 156 5.01 0.94 14.41
CA ALA A 156 5.40 -0.44 14.22
C ALA A 156 6.81 -0.70 14.77
N LEU A 157 7.81 0.10 14.37
CA LEU A 157 9.18 -0.04 14.87
C LEU A 157 9.27 0.20 16.39
N ARG A 158 8.49 1.14 16.93
CA ARG A 158 8.44 1.37 18.39
C ARG A 158 7.90 0.14 19.13
N ALA A 159 6.89 -0.53 18.61
CA ALA A 159 6.37 -1.78 19.17
C ALA A 159 7.42 -2.90 19.13
N GLU A 160 8.13 -3.05 18.02
CA GLU A 160 9.21 -4.03 17.87
C GLU A 160 10.38 -3.76 18.85
N LEU A 161 10.75 -2.49 19.06
CA LEU A 161 11.82 -2.13 20.01
C LEU A 161 11.38 -2.34 21.46
N THR A 162 10.11 -2.11 21.78
CA THR A 162 9.55 -2.46 23.10
C THR A 162 9.65 -3.96 23.33
N TRP A 163 9.23 -4.75 22.35
CA TRP A 163 9.40 -6.21 22.39
C TRP A 163 10.88 -6.61 22.54
N ALA A 164 11.80 -5.99 21.79
CA ALA A 164 13.22 -6.29 21.82
C ALA A 164 13.85 -6.01 23.21
N ALA A 165 13.39 -4.95 23.89
CA ALA A 165 13.82 -4.64 25.26
C ALA A 165 13.36 -5.70 26.26
N GLU A 166 12.12 -6.18 26.13
CA GLU A 166 11.57 -7.27 26.94
C GLU A 166 12.28 -8.58 26.66
N ASP A 167 12.55 -8.91 25.41
CA ASP A 167 13.28 -10.09 24.97
C ASP A 167 14.73 -10.11 25.53
N TRP A 168 15.41 -8.97 25.48
CA TRP A 168 16.76 -8.84 26.06
C TRP A 168 16.78 -9.12 27.56
N LYS A 169 15.82 -8.56 28.29
CA LYS A 169 15.65 -8.76 29.71
C LYS A 169 15.28 -10.21 30.02
N ALA A 170 14.38 -10.81 29.28
CA ALA A 170 13.95 -12.20 29.44
C ALA A 170 15.11 -13.18 29.20
N LYS A 171 16.00 -12.89 28.28
CA LYS A 171 17.23 -13.68 28.02
C LYS A 171 18.30 -13.53 29.09
N GLY A 172 18.14 -12.62 30.06
CA GLY A 172 19.10 -12.39 31.15
C GLY A 172 20.48 -11.97 30.65
N LYS A 173 20.60 -11.38 29.47
CA LYS A 173 21.90 -11.00 28.90
C LYS A 173 22.45 -9.75 29.60
N PRO A 174 23.77 -9.73 29.91
CA PRO A 174 24.40 -8.59 30.57
C PRO A 174 24.59 -7.41 29.63
N GLY A 175 24.66 -6.20 30.21
CA GLY A 175 24.96 -4.98 29.49
C GLY A 175 23.77 -4.40 28.75
N LYS A 176 24.06 -3.42 27.87
CA LYS A 176 23.06 -2.76 27.04
C LYS A 176 22.90 -3.50 25.73
N PRO A 177 21.64 -3.74 25.24
CA PRO A 177 21.44 -4.25 23.89
C PRO A 177 21.86 -3.21 22.86
N LYS A 178 22.34 -3.67 21.70
CA LYS A 178 22.77 -2.82 20.59
C LYS A 178 21.76 -2.93 19.45
N PHE A 179 21.29 -1.77 18.99
CA PHE A 179 20.33 -1.65 17.90
C PHE A 179 20.97 -0.97 16.68
N VAL A 180 20.68 -1.49 15.48
CA VAL A 180 21.09 -0.89 14.22
C VAL A 180 19.91 -0.81 13.25
N HIS A 181 19.75 0.34 12.61
CA HIS A 181 18.83 0.52 11.49
C HIS A 181 19.54 0.17 10.18
N MET A 182 18.94 -0.70 9.36
CA MET A 182 19.46 -1.11 8.06
C MET A 182 18.42 -0.84 6.98
N GLY A 183 18.82 -0.21 5.87
CA GLY A 183 17.91 0.09 4.75
C GLY A 183 18.54 0.98 3.70
N ALA A 184 17.86 1.21 2.60
CA ALA A 184 18.31 2.13 1.58
C ALA A 184 18.28 3.58 2.10
N ASN A 185 19.16 4.42 1.57
CA ASN A 185 19.08 5.85 1.83
C ASN A 185 17.95 6.46 1.00
N HIS A 186 16.73 6.19 1.41
CA HIS A 186 15.50 6.56 0.72
C HIS A 186 14.42 6.93 1.74
N PRO A 187 13.46 7.83 1.44
CA PRO A 187 12.40 8.24 2.36
C PRO A 187 11.65 7.07 3.00
N TYR A 188 11.30 6.02 2.22
CA TYR A 188 10.56 4.87 2.71
C TYR A 188 11.28 4.13 3.85
N PRO A 189 12.51 3.57 3.68
CA PRO A 189 13.18 2.86 4.76
C PRO A 189 13.55 3.76 5.94
N ASN A 190 13.78 5.06 5.69
CA ASN A 190 14.18 6.02 6.70
C ASN A 190 13.00 6.65 7.49
N ALA A 191 11.75 6.45 7.04
CA ALA A 191 10.58 7.05 7.68
C ALA A 191 10.47 6.75 9.19
N PRO A 192 10.69 5.51 9.69
CA PRO A 192 10.61 5.21 11.12
C PRO A 192 11.91 5.50 11.89
N LYS A 193 13.03 5.78 11.21
CA LYS A 193 14.38 5.78 11.80
C LYS A 193 14.49 6.68 13.02
N ALA A 194 14.14 7.95 12.88
CA ALA A 194 14.30 8.91 13.97
C ALA A 194 13.46 8.54 15.21
N ALA A 195 12.21 8.11 15.01
CA ALA A 195 11.33 7.69 16.10
C ALA A 195 11.81 6.39 16.76
N GLY A 196 12.33 5.44 15.97
CA GLY A 196 12.89 4.21 16.46
C GLY A 196 14.16 4.43 17.27
N GLU A 197 15.11 5.21 16.74
CA GLU A 197 16.38 5.51 17.44
C GLU A 197 16.15 6.28 18.76
N ALA A 198 15.18 7.19 18.79
CA ALA A 198 14.79 7.89 20.02
C ALA A 198 14.26 6.90 21.07
N LEU A 199 13.30 6.05 20.72
CA LEU A 199 12.76 5.07 21.66
C LEU A 199 13.81 4.02 22.06
N ALA A 200 14.65 3.56 21.14
CA ALA A 200 15.74 2.64 21.47
C ALA A 200 16.64 3.25 22.55
N THR A 201 16.99 4.53 22.44
CA THR A 201 17.78 5.25 23.45
C THR A 201 17.05 5.32 24.80
N GLU A 202 15.75 5.64 24.81
CA GLU A 202 14.91 5.66 26.01
C GLU A 202 14.84 4.30 26.70
N LEU A 203 14.77 3.22 25.91
CA LEU A 203 14.75 1.84 26.40
C LEU A 203 16.14 1.31 26.83
N GLY A 204 17.17 2.15 26.70
CA GLY A 204 18.52 1.82 27.16
C GLY A 204 19.41 1.09 26.16
N PHE A 205 19.01 1.02 24.88
CA PHE A 205 19.86 0.49 23.82
C PHE A 205 21.05 1.41 23.50
N GLU A 206 22.15 0.80 23.10
CA GLU A 206 23.20 1.50 22.34
C GLU A 206 22.76 1.53 20.87
N VAL A 207 22.50 2.73 20.34
CA VAL A 207 22.11 2.93 18.94
C VAL A 207 23.39 3.03 18.10
N LEU A 208 23.53 2.12 17.16
CA LEU A 208 24.70 2.04 16.27
C LEU A 208 24.49 2.85 15.00
N PRO A 209 25.57 3.29 14.31
CA PRO A 209 25.46 3.91 13.00
C PRO A 209 24.69 3.03 12.00
N PRO A 210 23.81 3.60 11.18
CA PRO A 210 22.98 2.83 10.26
C PRO A 210 23.83 2.14 9.18
N LEU A 211 23.37 0.97 8.73
CA LEU A 211 23.96 0.26 7.60
C LEU A 211 23.09 0.42 6.35
N VAL A 212 23.69 0.86 5.26
CA VAL A 212 22.98 1.14 4.01
C VAL A 212 23.09 -0.04 3.05
N PHE A 213 21.94 -0.46 2.48
CA PHE A 213 21.86 -1.41 1.40
C PHE A 213 20.71 -1.05 0.43
N ALA A 214 20.80 -1.46 -0.84
CA ALA A 214 19.85 -1.04 -1.87
C ALA A 214 18.44 -1.63 -1.68
N LEU A 215 17.42 -0.99 -2.25
CA LEU A 215 16.05 -1.51 -2.31
C LEU A 215 15.93 -2.79 -3.14
N SER A 216 16.78 -2.98 -4.13
CA SER A 216 16.79 -4.18 -4.98
C SER A 216 17.54 -5.34 -4.33
N PRO A 217 17.25 -6.60 -4.70
CA PRO A 217 18.10 -7.74 -4.35
C PRO A 217 19.53 -7.57 -4.84
N GLY A 218 20.49 -8.11 -4.08
CA GLY A 218 21.91 -7.99 -4.41
C GLY A 218 22.82 -8.81 -3.49
N ASP A 219 24.13 -8.67 -3.69
CA ASP A 219 25.13 -9.17 -2.75
C ASP A 219 25.34 -8.16 -1.62
N TYR A 220 25.02 -8.58 -0.40
CA TYR A 220 25.14 -7.77 0.81
C TYR A 220 26.12 -8.35 1.82
N SER A 221 27.09 -9.14 1.34
CA SER A 221 28.13 -9.75 2.18
C SER A 221 28.92 -8.71 2.97
N ALA A 222 29.25 -7.56 2.38
CA ALA A 222 29.96 -6.47 3.05
C ALA A 222 29.13 -5.86 4.20
N GLN A 223 27.82 -5.68 4.00
CA GLN A 223 26.90 -5.17 5.03
C GLN A 223 26.79 -6.17 6.19
N CYS A 224 26.73 -7.47 5.87
CA CYS A 224 26.69 -8.52 6.89
C CYS A 224 27.99 -8.61 7.69
N LEU A 225 29.16 -8.45 7.07
CA LEU A 225 30.43 -8.37 7.79
C LEU A 225 30.48 -7.14 8.69
N SER A 226 30.01 -5.99 8.23
CA SER A 226 29.91 -4.78 9.05
C SER A 226 28.93 -4.96 10.21
N LEU A 227 27.77 -5.60 9.97
CA LEU A 227 26.81 -5.95 11.01
C LEU A 227 27.43 -6.87 12.07
N LYS A 228 28.14 -7.91 11.64
CA LYS A 228 28.86 -8.83 12.54
C LYS A 228 29.89 -8.10 13.40
N SER A 229 30.70 -7.25 12.78
CA SER A 229 31.75 -6.48 13.46
C SER A 229 31.20 -5.44 14.44
N SER A 230 30.00 -4.91 14.20
CA SER A 230 29.34 -3.95 15.09
C SER A 230 28.90 -4.54 16.43
N GLY A 231 28.71 -5.87 16.47
CA GLY A 231 28.18 -6.57 17.63
C GLY A 231 26.72 -6.21 17.92
N ALA A 232 25.94 -5.79 16.92
CA ALA A 232 24.52 -5.52 17.04
C ALA A 232 23.77 -6.76 17.53
N ASN A 233 22.80 -6.57 18.41
CA ASN A 233 21.93 -7.64 18.91
C ASN A 233 20.59 -7.65 18.17
N TYR A 234 20.13 -6.47 17.76
CA TYR A 234 18.88 -6.24 17.03
C TYR A 234 19.15 -5.38 15.79
N ALA A 235 18.71 -5.84 14.64
CA ALA A 235 18.87 -5.13 13.37
C ALA A 235 17.52 -4.99 12.68
N TYR A 236 17.09 -3.75 12.42
CA TYR A 236 15.86 -3.46 11.71
C TYR A 236 16.10 -3.39 10.20
N LEU A 237 15.37 -4.19 9.43
CA LEU A 237 15.43 -4.23 7.97
C LEU A 237 14.32 -3.34 7.39
N GLY A 238 14.69 -2.16 6.93
CA GLY A 238 13.76 -1.12 6.46
C GLY A 238 13.27 -1.28 5.02
N ASN A 239 13.90 -2.15 4.21
CA ASN A 239 13.55 -2.36 2.81
C ASN A 239 12.36 -3.32 2.62
N THR A 240 11.97 -3.60 1.37
CA THR A 240 10.98 -4.61 1.01
C THR A 240 11.56 -6.02 1.05
N ALA A 241 10.68 -7.00 0.95
CA ALA A 241 10.97 -8.42 1.19
C ALA A 241 12.14 -8.95 0.34
N ALA A 242 12.16 -8.68 -0.96
CA ALA A 242 13.18 -9.25 -1.86
C ALA A 242 14.62 -8.80 -1.51
N SER A 243 14.79 -7.53 -1.15
CA SER A 243 16.07 -7.00 -0.70
C SER A 243 16.45 -7.54 0.68
N ASN A 244 15.49 -7.60 1.61
CA ASN A 244 15.70 -8.12 2.96
C ASN A 244 16.09 -9.61 2.94
N ILE A 245 15.49 -10.43 2.08
CA ILE A 245 15.87 -11.84 1.87
C ILE A 245 17.35 -11.95 1.49
N SER A 246 17.82 -11.09 0.59
CA SER A 246 19.23 -11.09 0.16
C SER A 246 20.18 -10.80 1.33
N VAL A 247 19.83 -9.82 2.18
CA VAL A 247 20.61 -9.52 3.41
C VAL A 247 20.57 -10.70 4.39
N MET A 248 19.40 -11.23 4.69
CA MET A 248 19.27 -12.33 5.65
C MET A 248 20.07 -13.56 5.22
N LYS A 249 20.02 -13.94 3.94
CA LYS A 249 20.82 -15.05 3.39
C LYS A 249 22.33 -14.79 3.47
N ALA A 250 22.77 -13.60 3.09
CA ALA A 250 24.18 -13.22 3.17
C ALA A 250 24.67 -13.22 4.65
N CYS A 251 23.86 -12.69 5.57
CA CYS A 251 24.19 -12.66 6.99
C CYS A 251 24.21 -14.07 7.61
N LYS A 252 23.29 -14.95 7.22
CA LYS A 252 23.31 -16.36 7.60
C LYS A 252 24.60 -17.03 7.16
N THR A 253 25.00 -16.84 5.91
CA THR A 253 26.25 -17.36 5.36
C THR A 253 27.48 -16.81 6.08
N ALA A 254 27.47 -15.54 6.47
CA ALA A 254 28.55 -14.90 7.23
C ALA A 254 28.56 -15.31 8.72
N GLY A 255 27.59 -16.08 9.19
CA GLY A 255 27.45 -16.48 10.59
C GLY A 255 27.22 -15.27 11.50
N VAL A 256 26.33 -14.38 11.10
CA VAL A 256 25.89 -13.24 11.92
C VAL A 256 24.84 -13.73 12.91
N ASP A 257 25.07 -13.49 14.20
CA ASP A 257 24.09 -13.76 15.28
C ASP A 257 23.42 -12.45 15.67
N VAL A 258 22.25 -12.18 15.09
CA VAL A 258 21.46 -10.98 15.32
C VAL A 258 19.97 -11.30 15.23
N GLN A 259 19.16 -10.65 16.06
CA GLN A 259 17.72 -10.68 15.93
C GLN A 259 17.28 -9.68 14.87
N PHE A 260 16.75 -10.17 13.75
CA PHE A 260 16.17 -9.29 12.73
C PHE A 260 14.75 -8.85 13.12
N LEU A 261 14.52 -7.55 12.97
CA LEU A 261 13.22 -6.89 12.98
C LEU A 261 12.95 -6.40 11.56
N SER A 262 11.70 -6.31 11.13
CA SER A 262 11.43 -5.88 9.76
C SER A 262 10.12 -5.09 9.67
N ASN A 263 9.99 -4.21 8.69
CA ASN A 263 8.76 -3.44 8.52
C ASN A 263 7.62 -4.27 7.86
N VAL A 264 6.43 -3.68 7.78
CA VAL A 264 5.23 -4.32 7.23
C VAL A 264 5.33 -4.74 5.76
N TRP A 265 6.29 -4.20 5.00
CA TRP A 265 6.59 -4.56 3.61
C TRP A 265 7.81 -5.48 3.49
N GLY A 266 8.53 -5.66 4.60
CA GLY A 266 9.82 -6.33 4.60
C GLY A 266 9.75 -7.85 4.70
N MET A 267 8.57 -8.40 5.01
CA MET A 267 8.32 -9.85 5.11
C MET A 267 6.88 -10.17 4.70
N ASP A 268 6.71 -11.34 4.13
CA ASP A 268 5.45 -12.02 3.88
C ASP A 268 5.65 -13.53 3.82
N GLU A 269 4.61 -14.27 3.55
CA GLU A 269 4.64 -15.73 3.50
C GLU A 269 5.51 -16.28 2.37
N ASN A 270 5.60 -15.55 1.25
CA ASN A 270 6.47 -15.92 0.12
C ASN A 270 7.93 -15.60 0.43
N ALA A 271 8.17 -14.47 1.10
CA ALA A 271 9.49 -14.08 1.59
C ALA A 271 10.04 -15.12 2.58
N ALA A 272 9.23 -15.55 3.55
CA ALA A 272 9.62 -16.58 4.51
C ALA A 272 10.00 -17.91 3.81
N LYS A 273 9.18 -18.36 2.85
CA LYS A 273 9.50 -19.56 2.05
C LYS A 273 10.78 -19.40 1.25
N THR A 274 11.01 -18.23 0.64
CA THR A 274 12.17 -17.95 -0.19
C THR A 274 13.46 -17.82 0.63
N ALA A 275 13.38 -17.20 1.80
CA ALA A 275 14.50 -17.04 2.69
C ALA A 275 14.89 -18.36 3.39
N GLY A 276 13.90 -19.26 3.61
CA GLY A 276 14.10 -20.51 4.35
C GLY A 276 14.58 -20.21 5.77
N ASP A 277 15.55 -20.98 6.24
CA ASP A 277 16.12 -20.86 7.59
C ASP A 277 16.88 -19.54 7.85
N ALA A 278 17.13 -18.75 6.82
CA ALA A 278 17.70 -17.41 6.98
C ALA A 278 16.67 -16.40 7.57
N ALA A 279 15.37 -16.71 7.50
CA ALA A 279 14.31 -15.90 8.08
C ALA A 279 13.83 -16.44 9.45
N ASP A 280 14.45 -17.49 9.98
CA ASP A 280 14.03 -18.05 11.27
C ASP A 280 14.16 -17.01 12.39
N GLY A 281 13.06 -16.82 13.12
CA GLY A 281 13.00 -15.88 14.24
C GLY A 281 12.85 -14.41 13.86
N VAL A 282 12.71 -14.04 12.57
CA VAL A 282 12.44 -12.65 12.18
C VAL A 282 11.11 -12.17 12.77
N ILE A 283 11.13 -11.01 13.42
CA ILE A 283 9.94 -10.35 13.96
C ILE A 283 9.52 -9.25 12.98
N PHE A 284 8.24 -9.20 12.65
CA PHE A 284 7.70 -8.15 11.78
C PHE A 284 6.22 -7.87 12.08
N PRO A 285 5.77 -6.63 11.91
CA PRO A 285 4.39 -6.27 12.17
C PRO A 285 3.48 -6.69 11.02
N LEU A 286 2.26 -7.09 11.34
CA LEU A 286 1.20 -7.34 10.38
C LEU A 286 0.16 -6.23 10.46
N ARG A 287 -0.41 -5.88 9.30
CA ARG A 287 -1.54 -4.96 9.17
C ARG A 287 -2.85 -5.66 8.81
N THR A 288 -2.83 -6.97 8.79
CA THR A 288 -4.01 -7.84 8.58
C THR A 288 -4.15 -8.76 9.79
N ALA A 289 -5.39 -9.11 10.12
CA ALA A 289 -5.64 -9.99 11.27
C ALA A 289 -5.17 -11.42 11.04
N VAL A 290 -5.19 -11.88 9.78
CA VAL A 290 -4.84 -13.25 9.39
C VAL A 290 -4.23 -13.27 7.98
N GLY A 291 -3.47 -14.32 7.66
CA GLY A 291 -3.03 -14.64 6.31
C GLY A 291 -4.15 -15.27 5.45
N TRP A 292 -3.82 -15.62 4.21
CA TRP A 292 -4.76 -16.20 3.23
C TRP A 292 -5.44 -17.46 3.74
N GLY A 293 -6.77 -17.48 3.67
CA GLY A 293 -7.58 -18.60 4.15
C GLY A 293 -7.74 -18.70 5.66
N GLY A 294 -7.17 -17.76 6.42
CA GLY A 294 -7.29 -17.72 7.87
C GLY A 294 -8.72 -17.41 8.36
N ASN A 295 -9.00 -17.76 9.61
CA ASN A 295 -10.32 -17.61 10.19
C ASN A 295 -10.56 -16.17 10.67
N ALA A 296 -11.00 -15.29 9.74
CA ALA A 296 -11.47 -13.94 10.05
C ALA A 296 -12.76 -13.65 9.27
N PRO A 297 -13.71 -12.88 9.83
CA PRO A 297 -15.01 -12.62 9.19
C PRO A 297 -14.90 -12.05 7.77
N GLY A 298 -13.90 -11.19 7.50
CA GLY A 298 -13.68 -10.58 6.19
C GLY A 298 -13.05 -11.51 5.15
N MET A 299 -12.45 -12.64 5.53
CA MET A 299 -11.68 -13.48 4.61
C MET A 299 -12.54 -14.03 3.47
N LYS A 300 -13.81 -14.35 3.72
CA LYS A 300 -14.74 -14.79 2.67
C LYS A 300 -14.86 -13.72 1.56
N THR A 301 -15.01 -12.46 1.91
CA THR A 301 -15.07 -11.34 0.96
C THR A 301 -13.75 -11.18 0.21
N VAL A 302 -12.61 -11.30 0.90
CA VAL A 302 -11.27 -11.25 0.25
C VAL A 302 -11.13 -12.36 -0.79
N MET A 303 -11.55 -13.57 -0.47
CA MET A 303 -11.53 -14.71 -1.40
C MET A 303 -12.48 -14.54 -2.58
N GLU A 304 -13.66 -13.94 -2.38
CA GLU A 304 -14.57 -13.58 -3.48
C GLU A 304 -13.98 -12.51 -4.39
N ILE A 305 -13.32 -11.51 -3.82
CA ILE A 305 -12.62 -10.45 -4.58
C ILE A 305 -11.51 -11.07 -5.44
N SER A 306 -10.72 -11.99 -4.89
CA SER A 306 -9.62 -12.59 -5.64
C SER A 306 -10.06 -13.36 -6.88
N LYS A 307 -11.32 -13.81 -6.94
CA LYS A 307 -11.90 -14.47 -8.12
C LYS A 307 -12.08 -13.54 -9.32
N MET A 308 -11.88 -12.24 -9.16
CA MET A 308 -11.91 -11.30 -10.28
C MET A 308 -10.75 -11.54 -11.26
N SER A 309 -9.56 -11.85 -10.76
CA SER A 309 -8.39 -12.23 -11.57
C SER A 309 -8.09 -13.73 -11.58
N ASP A 310 -8.59 -14.48 -10.60
CA ASP A 310 -8.49 -15.94 -10.52
C ASP A 310 -9.86 -16.60 -10.31
N PRO A 311 -10.66 -16.82 -11.36
CA PRO A 311 -11.97 -17.47 -11.25
C PRO A 311 -11.90 -18.87 -10.63
N SER A 312 -10.74 -19.54 -10.71
CA SER A 312 -10.56 -20.87 -10.12
C SER A 312 -10.50 -20.84 -8.59
N GLY A 313 -10.14 -19.70 -8.01
CA GLY A 313 -9.94 -19.52 -6.57
C GLY A 313 -8.76 -20.31 -5.98
N LYS A 314 -7.83 -20.78 -6.82
CA LYS A 314 -6.69 -21.63 -6.42
C LYS A 314 -5.41 -20.86 -6.15
N VAL A 315 -5.31 -19.62 -6.63
CA VAL A 315 -4.11 -18.80 -6.44
C VAL A 315 -4.00 -18.35 -4.99
N TYR A 316 -2.87 -18.67 -4.37
CA TYR A 316 -2.51 -18.15 -3.05
C TYR A 316 -2.24 -16.64 -3.14
N ARG A 317 -2.79 -15.88 -2.20
CA ARG A 317 -2.60 -14.43 -2.12
C ARG A 317 -1.82 -14.06 -0.85
N PRO A 318 -0.64 -13.39 -0.97
CA PRO A 318 0.12 -13.00 0.20
C PRO A 318 -0.58 -11.89 1.01
N VAL A 319 -0.10 -11.65 2.23
CA VAL A 319 -0.63 -10.62 3.13
C VAL A 319 -0.72 -9.22 2.48
N HIS A 320 0.17 -8.89 1.55
CA HIS A 320 0.15 -7.61 0.83
C HIS A 320 -1.08 -7.47 -0.08
N TYR A 321 -1.52 -8.54 -0.71
CA TYR A 321 -2.77 -8.58 -1.46
C TYR A 321 -3.98 -8.34 -0.53
N ILE A 322 -4.03 -9.01 0.62
CA ILE A 322 -5.12 -8.86 1.59
C ILE A 322 -5.19 -7.41 2.11
N ALA A 323 -4.05 -6.81 2.41
CA ALA A 323 -3.97 -5.42 2.84
C ALA A 323 -4.46 -4.45 1.76
N ALA A 324 -4.16 -4.73 0.49
CA ALA A 324 -4.65 -3.93 -0.63
C ALA A 324 -6.18 -4.00 -0.77
N VAL A 325 -6.75 -5.20 -0.61
CA VAL A 325 -8.21 -5.38 -0.59
C VAL A 325 -8.83 -4.53 0.52
N CYS A 326 -8.28 -4.59 1.74
CA CYS A 326 -8.76 -3.76 2.85
C CYS A 326 -8.66 -2.26 2.51
N SER A 327 -7.52 -1.80 2.02
CA SER A 327 -7.29 -0.41 1.64
C SER A 327 -8.30 0.07 0.58
N ALA A 328 -8.50 -0.71 -0.49
CA ALA A 328 -9.44 -0.38 -1.55
C ALA A 328 -10.92 -0.41 -1.07
N LEU A 329 -11.26 -1.27 -0.11
CA LEU A 329 -12.58 -1.26 0.53
C LEU A 329 -12.78 -0.02 1.41
N TYR A 330 -11.74 0.48 2.08
CA TYR A 330 -11.81 1.78 2.77
C TYR A 330 -12.06 2.92 1.77
N MET A 331 -11.37 2.94 0.64
CA MET A 331 -11.63 3.92 -0.42
C MET A 331 -13.09 3.85 -0.91
N LYS A 332 -13.61 2.65 -1.16
CA LYS A 332 -15.02 2.46 -1.52
C LYS A 332 -15.97 3.09 -0.49
N GLU A 333 -15.72 2.87 0.80
CA GLU A 333 -16.58 3.43 1.87
C GLU A 333 -16.45 4.95 1.98
N ALA A 334 -15.26 5.52 1.79
CA ALA A 334 -15.04 6.96 1.73
C ALA A 334 -15.85 7.60 0.58
N LEU A 335 -15.76 7.04 -0.62
CA LEU A 335 -16.54 7.48 -1.79
C LEU A 335 -18.05 7.35 -1.55
N ARG A 336 -18.51 6.27 -0.93
CA ARG A 336 -19.93 6.09 -0.58
C ARG A 336 -20.42 7.12 0.44
N SER A 337 -19.60 7.50 1.37
CA SER A 337 -19.90 8.51 2.38
C SER A 337 -20.10 9.89 1.73
N GLU A 338 -19.25 10.26 0.77
CA GLU A 338 -19.36 11.50 -0.01
C GLU A 338 -20.65 11.54 -0.86
N GLU A 339 -20.95 10.47 -1.56
CA GLU A 339 -22.18 10.36 -2.35
C GLU A 339 -23.45 10.59 -1.49
N ARG A 340 -23.46 10.07 -0.25
CA ARG A 340 -24.56 10.30 0.70
C ARG A 340 -24.64 11.75 1.16
N ARG A 341 -23.50 12.42 1.39
CA ARG A 341 -23.44 13.81 1.79
C ARG A 341 -24.02 14.72 0.69
N VAL A 342 -23.52 14.59 -0.53
CA VAL A 342 -23.99 15.34 -1.70
C VAL A 342 -25.49 15.11 -1.95
N GLY A 343 -25.96 13.87 -1.84
CA GLY A 343 -27.37 13.53 -2.02
C GLY A 343 -28.30 14.16 -0.96
N LYS A 344 -27.81 14.38 0.27
CA LYS A 344 -28.57 15.10 1.32
C LYS A 344 -28.63 16.61 1.05
N GLU A 345 -27.51 17.21 0.65
CA GLU A 345 -27.45 18.64 0.32
C GLU A 345 -28.34 19.00 -0.87
N CYS A 346 -28.45 18.13 -1.88
CA CYS A 346 -29.38 18.31 -3.00
C CYS A 346 -30.86 18.19 -2.60
N ARG A 347 -31.21 17.44 -1.56
CA ARG A 347 -32.58 17.31 -1.07
C ARG A 347 -33.01 18.43 -0.11
N SER A 348 -32.05 19.17 0.45
CA SER A 348 -32.28 20.27 1.37
C SER A 348 -32.36 21.64 0.69
N ARG A 349 -32.19 21.72 -0.63
CA ARG A 349 -32.40 22.89 -1.49
C ARG A 349 -33.64 22.70 -2.33
#